data_a0463a485685ec3d9f736163f2dbcba0
#
_entry.id   a0463a485685ec3d9f736163f2dbcba0
#
_cell.length_a   1.000
_cell.length_b   1.000
_cell.length_c   1.000
_cell.angle_alpha   90.00
_cell.angle_beta   90.00
_cell.angle_gamma   90.00
#
_symmetry.space_group_name_H-M   'P 1'
#
loop_
_entity.id
_entity.type
_entity.pdbx_description
1 polymer ?
#
loop_
_entity_poly.entity_id
_entity_poly.type
_entity_poly.pdbx_seq_one_letter_code
_entity_poly.pdbx_strand_id
1 'polypeptide(L)'
;PAENITDLFEFIEVDWGYQNKFDEQEYQQRLLQCFQFDQGLLSQSVEWTKQIKKWSARLLQEKDNIAQVLADGSWRVILHYARLCLMMGDHYYSSCDADPMWKTSLSLIANTDHKTKQPKQFLDEHLVNVSKNAMRVAQSLSRLADEMEPAYDIQKLKKKSPQGFEWQDNAVKEIKQFRQKQD
;
A
#
# COMPACT_ATOMS: atom_id res chain seq x y z
N PRO A 1 21.46 -12.33 11.57
CA PRO A 1 20.01 -12.40 11.77
C PRO A 1 19.75 -12.76 13.22
N ALA A 2 18.84 -12.03 13.87
CA ALA A 2 18.45 -12.32 15.23
C ALA A 2 17.86 -13.72 15.30
N GLU A 3 18.41 -14.57 16.16
CA GLU A 3 17.98 -15.96 16.27
C GLU A 3 16.77 -16.09 17.22
N ASN A 4 16.55 -15.07 18.04
CA ASN A 4 15.39 -15.02 18.92
C ASN A 4 14.90 -13.58 19.13
N ILE A 5 13.77 -13.44 19.82
CA ILE A 5 13.15 -12.13 20.05
C ILE A 5 13.99 -11.23 20.96
N THR A 6 14.82 -11.81 21.82
CA THR A 6 15.71 -11.07 22.74
C THR A 6 16.79 -10.32 21.95
N ASP A 7 17.37 -10.98 20.93
CA ASP A 7 18.35 -10.33 20.05
C ASP A 7 17.74 -9.16 19.29
N LEU A 8 16.47 -9.28 18.91
CA LEU A 8 15.73 -8.18 18.28
C LEU A 8 15.55 -6.98 19.23
N PHE A 9 15.33 -7.23 20.51
CA PHE A 9 15.24 -6.16 21.51
C PHE A 9 16.57 -5.42 21.68
N GLU A 10 17.68 -6.14 21.73
CA GLU A 10 19.01 -5.53 21.80
C GLU A 10 19.32 -4.67 20.56
N PHE A 11 18.91 -5.11 19.37
CA PHE A 11 19.01 -4.33 18.13
C PHE A 11 18.16 -3.05 18.18
N ILE A 12 16.94 -3.14 18.66
CA ILE A 12 16.06 -1.97 18.79
C ILE A 12 16.63 -0.98 19.81
N GLU A 13 17.22 -1.46 20.89
CA GLU A 13 17.82 -0.64 21.93
C GLU A 13 19.05 0.11 21.44
N VAL A 14 19.92 -0.54 20.69
CA VAL A 14 21.19 0.02 20.20
C VAL A 14 21.00 0.92 18.98
N ASP A 15 20.25 0.46 17.97
CA ASP A 15 20.16 1.12 16.67
C ASP A 15 18.99 2.10 16.57
N TRP A 16 17.90 1.85 17.29
CA TRP A 16 16.74 2.71 17.31
C TRP A 16 16.60 3.42 18.66
N GLY A 17 17.69 3.39 19.43
CA GLY A 17 17.76 3.87 20.80
C GLY A 17 16.99 5.15 21.05
N TYR A 18 15.91 5.00 21.75
CA TYR A 18 15.24 6.10 22.41
C TYR A 18 16.25 6.70 23.40
N GLN A 19 16.99 7.69 23.00
CA GLN A 19 17.89 8.41 23.90
C GLN A 19 17.03 9.18 24.91
N ASN A 20 16.58 8.44 25.83
CA ASN A 20 16.01 8.67 27.13
C ASN A 20 15.64 10.07 27.57
N LYS A 21 14.32 10.24 27.57
CA LYS A 21 13.62 11.13 28.51
C LYS A 21 12.74 10.36 29.50
N PHE A 22 12.86 9.05 29.56
CA PHE A 22 12.03 8.18 30.40
C PHE A 22 12.92 7.44 31.39
N ASP A 23 12.39 7.10 32.56
CA ASP A 23 13.08 6.19 33.44
C ASP A 23 13.11 4.77 32.86
N GLU A 24 14.01 3.93 33.35
CA GLU A 24 14.25 2.58 32.82
C GLU A 24 13.00 1.70 32.94
N GLN A 25 12.19 1.84 33.99
CA GLN A 25 10.96 1.07 34.19
C GLN A 25 9.87 1.48 33.18
N GLU A 26 9.71 2.78 32.95
CA GLU A 26 8.75 3.26 31.95
C GLU A 26 9.15 2.82 30.55
N TYR A 27 10.45 2.84 30.22
CA TYR A 27 10.98 2.36 28.96
C TYR A 27 10.68 0.85 28.77
N GLN A 28 10.98 0.03 29.77
CA GLN A 28 10.72 -1.42 29.73
C GLN A 28 9.22 -1.73 29.58
N GLN A 29 8.37 -1.03 30.30
CA GLN A 29 6.91 -1.19 30.16
C GLN A 29 6.41 -0.83 28.75
N ARG A 30 6.88 0.27 28.18
CA ARG A 30 6.52 0.68 26.83
C ARG A 30 7.04 -0.30 25.79
N LEU A 31 8.25 -0.81 25.95
CA LEU A 31 8.82 -1.83 25.08
C LEU A 31 7.97 -3.10 25.09
N LEU A 32 7.61 -3.58 26.27
CA LEU A 32 6.72 -4.75 26.41
C LEU A 32 5.36 -4.52 25.76
N GLN A 33 4.78 -3.32 25.89
CA GLN A 33 3.51 -2.96 25.24
C GLN A 33 3.60 -3.00 23.71
N CYS A 34 4.73 -2.65 23.13
CA CYS A 34 4.93 -2.74 21.67
C CYS A 34 4.85 -4.17 21.14
N PHE A 35 5.07 -5.17 22.00
CA PHE A 35 5.02 -6.59 21.64
C PHE A 35 3.81 -7.34 22.25
N GLN A 36 2.85 -6.60 22.79
CA GLN A 36 1.54 -7.14 23.18
C GLN A 36 0.62 -7.14 21.96
N PHE A 37 0.23 -8.32 21.51
CA PHE A 37 -0.59 -8.50 20.33
C PHE A 37 -2.00 -8.97 20.71
N ASP A 38 -2.66 -8.22 21.57
CA ASP A 38 -3.98 -8.56 22.12
C ASP A 38 -5.05 -8.69 21.04
N GLN A 39 -4.87 -8.01 19.91
CA GLN A 39 -5.75 -8.10 18.75
C GLN A 39 -5.34 -9.20 17.75
N GLY A 40 -4.34 -9.99 18.10
CA GLY A 40 -3.77 -11.03 17.25
C GLY A 40 -2.68 -10.51 16.30
N LEU A 41 -1.98 -11.45 15.66
CA LEU A 41 -0.95 -11.18 14.67
C LEU A 41 -1.51 -11.43 13.26
N LEU A 42 -1.17 -10.57 12.31
CA LEU A 42 -1.59 -10.74 10.92
C LEU A 42 -1.19 -12.11 10.33
N SER A 43 -0.08 -12.69 10.80
CA SER A 43 0.35 -14.05 10.44
C SER A 43 -0.63 -15.17 10.85
N GLN A 44 -1.57 -14.88 11.73
CA GLN A 44 -2.65 -15.82 12.14
C GLN A 44 -3.81 -15.83 11.12
N SER A 45 -3.90 -14.82 10.24
CA SER A 45 -4.90 -14.82 9.17
C SER A 45 -4.56 -15.87 8.11
N VAL A 46 -5.47 -16.82 7.91
CA VAL A 46 -5.33 -17.89 6.91
C VAL A 46 -5.26 -17.32 5.50
N GLU A 47 -6.14 -16.39 5.16
CA GLU A 47 -6.21 -15.81 3.82
C GLU A 47 -4.99 -14.92 3.52
N TRP A 48 -4.56 -14.09 4.45
CA TRP A 48 -3.37 -13.28 4.29
C TRP A 48 -2.11 -14.15 4.13
N THR A 49 -1.95 -15.15 4.98
CA THR A 49 -0.81 -16.08 4.93
C THR A 49 -0.77 -16.86 3.62
N LYS A 50 -1.92 -17.29 3.11
CA LYS A 50 -2.05 -17.92 1.79
C LYS A 50 -1.59 -17.00 0.66
N GLN A 51 -1.95 -15.72 0.70
CA GLN A 51 -1.49 -14.74 -0.30
C GLN A 51 0.03 -14.52 -0.20
N ILE A 52 0.59 -14.37 1.00
CA ILE A 52 2.04 -14.23 1.19
C ILE A 52 2.78 -15.43 0.61
N LYS A 53 2.37 -16.66 0.93
CA LYS A 53 2.98 -17.88 0.38
C LYS A 53 2.93 -17.90 -1.15
N LYS A 54 1.77 -17.57 -1.73
CA LYS A 54 1.60 -17.49 -3.19
C LYS A 54 2.56 -16.50 -3.85
N TRP A 55 2.66 -15.29 -3.30
CA TRP A 55 3.49 -14.25 -3.88
C TRP A 55 4.98 -14.49 -3.65
N SER A 56 5.37 -15.03 -2.48
CA SER A 56 6.74 -15.44 -2.22
C SER A 56 7.21 -16.52 -3.19
N ALA A 57 6.37 -17.52 -3.48
CA ALA A 57 6.69 -18.54 -4.46
C ALA A 57 6.88 -17.95 -5.87
N ARG A 58 6.04 -17.00 -6.28
CA ARG A 58 6.19 -16.30 -7.57
C ARG A 58 7.47 -15.47 -7.63
N LEU A 59 7.79 -14.73 -6.58
CA LEU A 59 9.05 -13.97 -6.53
C LEU A 59 10.28 -14.87 -6.66
N LEU A 60 10.26 -16.05 -6.04
CA LEU A 60 11.34 -17.02 -6.18
C LEU A 60 11.47 -17.58 -7.62
N GLN A 61 10.34 -17.75 -8.32
CA GLN A 61 10.36 -18.17 -9.74
C GLN A 61 10.92 -17.08 -10.65
N GLU A 62 10.68 -15.81 -10.33
CA GLU A 62 11.11 -14.66 -11.13
C GLU A 62 12.49 -14.09 -10.71
N LYS A 63 13.24 -14.80 -9.86
CA LYS A 63 14.50 -14.29 -9.28
C LYS A 63 15.51 -13.81 -10.33
N ASP A 64 15.62 -14.50 -11.47
CA ASP A 64 16.59 -14.16 -12.51
C ASP A 64 16.15 -12.89 -13.28
N ASN A 65 14.86 -12.74 -13.55
CA ASN A 65 14.29 -11.52 -14.12
C ASN A 65 14.44 -10.34 -13.16
N ILE A 66 14.25 -10.57 -11.86
CA ILE A 66 14.45 -9.54 -10.82
C ILE A 66 15.93 -9.12 -10.78
N ALA A 67 16.86 -10.05 -10.86
CA ALA A 67 18.30 -9.76 -10.90
C ALA A 67 18.68 -8.89 -12.12
N GLN A 68 18.12 -9.19 -13.28
CA GLN A 68 18.31 -8.40 -14.50
C GLN A 68 17.77 -6.97 -14.34
N VAL A 69 16.53 -6.84 -13.86
CA VAL A 69 15.87 -5.56 -13.61
C VAL A 69 16.62 -4.68 -12.60
N LEU A 70 17.25 -5.31 -11.60
CA LEU A 70 18.12 -4.63 -10.64
C LEU A 70 19.41 -4.15 -11.30
N ALA A 71 20.02 -4.98 -12.16
CA ALA A 71 21.28 -4.67 -12.83
C ALA A 71 21.17 -3.53 -13.85
N ASP A 72 20.08 -3.48 -14.62
CA ASP A 72 19.86 -2.45 -15.65
C ASP A 72 19.19 -1.16 -15.12
N GLY A 73 18.76 -1.14 -13.87
CA GLY A 73 18.16 0.01 -13.21
C GLY A 73 16.66 0.22 -13.50
N SER A 74 16.02 -0.63 -14.31
CA SER A 74 14.59 -0.55 -14.62
C SER A 74 13.68 -0.82 -13.42
N TRP A 75 14.22 -1.37 -12.34
CA TRP A 75 13.50 -1.53 -11.07
C TRP A 75 12.86 -0.22 -10.56
N ARG A 76 13.46 0.94 -10.89
CA ARG A 76 12.91 2.24 -10.47
C ARG A 76 11.54 2.50 -11.09
N VAL A 77 11.41 2.24 -12.39
CA VAL A 77 10.15 2.40 -13.12
C VAL A 77 9.12 1.40 -12.62
N ILE A 78 9.53 0.13 -12.47
CA ILE A 78 8.66 -0.93 -11.96
C ILE A 78 8.15 -0.60 -10.56
N LEU A 79 9.02 -0.07 -9.68
CA LEU A 79 8.63 0.31 -8.31
C LEU A 79 7.59 1.45 -8.32
N HIS A 80 7.79 2.48 -9.15
CA HIS A 80 6.82 3.57 -9.28
C HIS A 80 5.48 3.07 -9.83
N TYR A 81 5.51 2.20 -10.83
CA TYR A 81 4.32 1.59 -11.38
C TYR A 81 3.58 0.71 -10.36
N ALA A 82 4.30 -0.14 -9.64
CA ALA A 82 3.74 -0.98 -8.58
C ALA A 82 3.12 -0.13 -7.46
N ARG A 83 3.79 0.97 -7.07
CA ARG A 83 3.28 1.92 -6.08
C ARG A 83 1.98 2.59 -6.57
N LEU A 84 1.91 3.00 -7.83
CA LEU A 84 0.69 3.57 -8.41
C LEU A 84 -0.47 2.57 -8.35
N CYS A 85 -0.24 1.34 -8.80
CA CYS A 85 -1.26 0.28 -8.77
C CYS A 85 -1.73 -0.01 -7.35
N LEU A 86 -0.80 -0.05 -6.39
CA LEU A 86 -1.11 -0.28 -4.99
C LEU A 86 -1.94 0.86 -4.39
N MET A 87 -1.55 2.12 -4.64
CA MET A 87 -2.32 3.28 -4.19
C MET A 87 -3.74 3.28 -4.76
N MET A 88 -3.90 3.01 -6.05
CA MET A 88 -5.23 2.96 -6.68
C MET A 88 -6.08 1.83 -6.11
N GLY A 89 -5.47 0.65 -5.87
CA GLY A 89 -6.13 -0.47 -5.25
C GLY A 89 -6.58 -0.18 -3.82
N ASP A 90 -5.73 0.49 -3.04
CA ASP A 90 -6.01 0.89 -1.67
C ASP A 90 -7.14 1.93 -1.59
N HIS A 91 -7.04 3.01 -2.35
CA HIS A 91 -8.08 4.03 -2.41
C HIS A 91 -9.44 3.46 -2.83
N TYR A 92 -9.43 2.57 -3.82
CA TYR A 92 -10.67 1.92 -4.25
C TYR A 92 -11.26 1.07 -3.12
N TYR A 93 -10.47 0.16 -2.52
CA TYR A 93 -11.00 -0.75 -1.51
C TYR A 93 -11.38 -0.02 -0.21
N SER A 94 -10.63 1.02 0.17
CA SER A 94 -10.98 1.88 1.31
C SER A 94 -12.34 2.57 1.15
N SER A 95 -12.79 2.81 -0.09
CA SER A 95 -14.12 3.37 -0.37
C SER A 95 -15.24 2.34 -0.31
N CYS A 96 -14.94 1.05 -0.46
CA CYS A 96 -15.92 -0.04 -0.39
C CYS A 96 -16.37 -0.32 1.04
N ASP A 97 -17.56 -0.91 1.18
CA ASP A 97 -17.99 -1.49 2.45
C ASP A 97 -17.19 -2.76 2.77
N ALA A 98 -17.21 -3.18 4.05
CA ALA A 98 -16.62 -4.43 4.46
C ALA A 98 -17.28 -5.63 3.75
N ASP A 99 -16.52 -6.66 3.48
CA ASP A 99 -17.06 -7.91 2.94
C ASP A 99 -17.78 -8.69 4.06
N PRO A 100 -19.13 -8.79 4.02
CA PRO A 100 -19.89 -9.47 5.07
C PRO A 100 -19.60 -10.97 5.14
N MET A 101 -18.97 -11.54 4.12
CA MET A 101 -18.58 -12.95 4.08
C MET A 101 -17.14 -13.18 4.54
N TRP A 102 -16.41 -12.12 4.84
CA TRP A 102 -15.02 -12.26 5.33
C TRP A 102 -14.99 -12.90 6.71
N LYS A 103 -14.19 -13.94 6.84
CA LYS A 103 -14.01 -14.66 8.10
C LYS A 103 -12.58 -14.46 8.58
N THR A 104 -12.44 -13.83 9.73
CA THR A 104 -11.16 -13.68 10.41
C THR A 104 -11.30 -13.94 11.90
N SER A 105 -10.22 -14.38 12.52
CA SER A 105 -10.08 -14.47 13.98
C SER A 105 -9.38 -13.24 14.58
N LEU A 106 -8.99 -12.28 13.72
CA LEU A 106 -8.27 -11.07 14.13
C LEU A 106 -9.25 -9.97 14.51
N SER A 107 -8.85 -9.17 15.49
CA SER A 107 -9.55 -7.92 15.85
C SER A 107 -8.84 -6.67 15.29
N LEU A 108 -7.82 -6.88 14.45
CA LEU A 108 -7.08 -5.78 13.81
C LEU A 108 -7.96 -5.10 12.76
N ILE A 109 -8.11 -3.78 12.87
CA ILE A 109 -8.93 -2.94 11.98
C ILE A 109 -8.01 -2.09 11.10
N ALA A 110 -8.29 -2.09 9.79
CA ALA A 110 -7.55 -1.28 8.81
C ALA A 110 -8.05 0.16 8.76
N ASN A 111 -9.37 0.35 8.77
CA ASN A 111 -9.98 1.66 8.62
C ASN A 111 -11.31 1.76 9.40
N THR A 112 -11.76 3.00 9.52
CA THR A 112 -13.04 3.34 10.17
C THR A 112 -13.93 4.07 9.18
N ASP A 113 -15.22 3.94 9.35
CA ASP A 113 -16.19 4.74 8.60
C ASP A 113 -16.06 6.22 8.98
N HIS A 114 -15.96 7.09 7.98
CA HIS A 114 -15.74 8.52 8.20
C HIS A 114 -16.89 9.20 8.95
N LYS A 115 -18.14 8.76 8.73
CA LYS A 115 -19.33 9.38 9.31
C LYS A 115 -19.63 8.82 10.70
N THR A 116 -19.64 7.50 10.81
CA THR A 116 -20.04 6.83 12.06
C THR A 116 -18.87 6.65 13.04
N LYS A 117 -17.61 6.78 12.57
CA LYS A 117 -16.38 6.50 13.34
C LYS A 117 -16.28 5.06 13.83
N GLN A 118 -17.09 4.17 13.31
CA GLN A 118 -17.06 2.75 13.67
C GLN A 118 -16.01 2.01 12.83
N PRO A 119 -15.43 0.93 13.36
CA PRO A 119 -14.58 0.02 12.59
C PRO A 119 -15.29 -0.43 11.31
N LYS A 120 -14.57 -0.41 10.18
CA LYS A 120 -15.15 -0.70 8.88
C LYS A 120 -14.63 -2.02 8.31
N GLN A 121 -13.32 -2.16 8.11
CA GLN A 121 -12.72 -3.32 7.48
C GLN A 121 -11.66 -3.93 8.39
N PHE A 122 -11.60 -5.26 8.43
CA PHE A 122 -10.50 -5.96 9.11
C PHE A 122 -9.19 -5.78 8.32
N LEU A 123 -8.07 -5.80 9.02
CA LEU A 123 -6.76 -5.54 8.40
C LEU A 123 -6.39 -6.58 7.36
N ASP A 124 -6.60 -7.86 7.64
CA ASP A 124 -6.32 -8.95 6.71
C ASP A 124 -7.25 -8.92 5.48
N GLU A 125 -8.54 -8.62 5.68
CA GLU A 125 -9.52 -8.37 4.63
C GLU A 125 -9.03 -7.25 3.71
N HIS A 126 -8.69 -6.11 4.29
CA HIS A 126 -8.26 -4.93 3.59
C HIS A 126 -7.01 -5.22 2.74
N LEU A 127 -5.95 -5.75 3.34
CA LEU A 127 -4.70 -6.03 2.65
C LEU A 127 -4.86 -7.03 1.49
N VAL A 128 -5.64 -8.09 1.68
CA VAL A 128 -5.90 -9.08 0.63
C VAL A 128 -6.68 -8.46 -0.53
N ASN A 129 -7.70 -7.67 -0.25
CA ASN A 129 -8.52 -7.08 -1.31
C ASN A 129 -7.85 -5.88 -1.98
N VAL A 130 -7.05 -5.09 -1.27
CA VAL A 130 -6.13 -4.09 -1.86
C VAL A 130 -5.19 -4.77 -2.87
N SER A 131 -4.57 -5.88 -2.49
CA SER A 131 -3.70 -6.65 -3.40
C SER A 131 -4.44 -7.11 -4.66
N LYS A 132 -5.66 -7.66 -4.53
CA LYS A 132 -6.49 -8.06 -5.69
C LYS A 132 -6.82 -6.88 -6.60
N ASN A 133 -7.18 -5.74 -6.04
CA ASN A 133 -7.51 -4.54 -6.81
C ASN A 133 -6.27 -3.92 -7.46
N ALA A 134 -5.13 -3.88 -6.79
CA ALA A 134 -3.87 -3.45 -7.37
C ALA A 134 -3.47 -4.29 -8.60
N MET A 135 -3.68 -5.61 -8.52
CA MET A 135 -3.46 -6.50 -9.68
C MET A 135 -4.43 -6.21 -10.84
N ARG A 136 -5.70 -5.91 -10.56
CA ARG A 136 -6.66 -5.50 -11.61
C ARG A 136 -6.23 -4.20 -12.26
N VAL A 137 -5.79 -3.22 -11.46
CA VAL A 137 -5.25 -1.95 -11.97
C VAL A 137 -4.03 -2.21 -12.87
N ALA A 138 -3.08 -3.03 -12.44
CA ALA A 138 -1.90 -3.36 -13.22
C ALA A 138 -2.27 -3.99 -14.58
N GLN A 139 -3.24 -4.92 -14.59
CA GLN A 139 -3.74 -5.55 -15.82
C GLN A 139 -4.47 -4.54 -16.72
N SER A 140 -5.26 -3.64 -16.16
CA SER A 140 -5.97 -2.63 -16.93
C SER A 140 -5.02 -1.59 -17.52
N LEU A 141 -4.04 -1.12 -16.74
CA LEU A 141 -3.06 -0.14 -17.20
C LEU A 141 -2.17 -0.70 -18.32
N SER A 142 -1.85 -2.00 -18.30
CA SER A 142 -1.07 -2.64 -19.39
C SER A 142 -1.80 -2.66 -20.73
N ARG A 143 -3.12 -2.58 -20.71
CA ARG A 143 -3.97 -2.56 -21.93
C ARG A 143 -4.42 -1.15 -22.31
N LEU A 144 -4.10 -0.17 -21.51
CA LEU A 144 -4.63 1.19 -21.67
C LEU A 144 -4.33 1.78 -23.05
N ALA A 145 -3.12 1.51 -23.58
CA ALA A 145 -2.69 1.98 -24.89
C ALA A 145 -3.49 1.34 -26.03
N ASP A 146 -3.98 0.11 -25.85
CA ASP A 146 -4.72 -0.64 -26.87
C ASP A 146 -6.24 -0.40 -26.80
N GLU A 147 -6.75 -0.14 -25.58
CA GLU A 147 -8.19 -0.07 -25.31
C GLU A 147 -8.73 1.36 -25.25
N MET A 148 -7.87 2.37 -25.07
CA MET A 148 -8.28 3.77 -24.96
C MET A 148 -7.74 4.59 -26.13
N GLU A 149 -8.64 5.31 -26.78
CA GLU A 149 -8.22 6.34 -27.72
C GLU A 149 -7.47 7.47 -26.96
N PRO A 150 -6.39 8.02 -27.57
CA PRO A 150 -5.68 9.14 -26.99
C PRO A 150 -6.63 10.31 -26.76
N ALA A 151 -6.61 10.86 -25.56
CA ALA A 151 -7.41 12.04 -25.22
C ALA A 151 -6.80 13.28 -25.90
N TYR A 152 -7.29 13.63 -27.09
CA TYR A 152 -6.86 14.83 -27.82
C TYR A 152 -7.44 16.12 -27.22
N ASP A 153 -8.59 16.05 -26.56
CA ASP A 153 -9.27 17.22 -25.98
C ASP A 153 -9.17 17.21 -24.45
N ILE A 154 -8.13 17.84 -23.93
CA ILE A 154 -7.87 17.97 -22.49
C ILE A 154 -8.94 18.82 -21.79
N GLN A 155 -9.66 19.67 -22.53
CA GLN A 155 -10.71 20.50 -21.91
C GLN A 155 -11.88 19.66 -21.39
N LYS A 156 -12.13 18.50 -21.99
CA LYS A 156 -13.15 17.55 -21.49
C LYS A 156 -12.77 16.92 -20.15
N LEU A 157 -11.48 16.90 -19.80
CA LEU A 157 -11.01 16.43 -18.51
C LEU A 157 -11.16 17.48 -17.40
N LYS A 158 -11.48 18.73 -17.76
CA LYS A 158 -11.61 19.83 -16.82
C LYS A 158 -12.94 19.74 -16.06
N LYS A 159 -13.01 18.89 -15.06
CA LYS A 159 -14.01 19.05 -13.99
C LYS A 159 -13.45 20.07 -13.01
N LYS A 160 -14.16 21.21 -12.85
CA LYS A 160 -13.91 22.10 -11.73
C LYS A 160 -13.92 21.26 -10.46
N SER A 161 -12.81 21.23 -9.72
CA SER A 161 -12.77 20.51 -8.46
C SER A 161 -13.89 21.06 -7.57
N PRO A 162 -14.80 20.22 -7.05
CA PRO A 162 -15.86 20.67 -6.15
C PRO A 162 -15.31 21.31 -4.88
N GLN A 163 -14.05 21.06 -4.55
CA GLN A 163 -13.34 21.53 -3.36
C GLN A 163 -12.36 22.68 -3.66
N GLY A 164 -12.27 23.14 -4.93
CA GLY A 164 -11.45 24.29 -5.30
C GLY A 164 -9.95 24.05 -5.26
N PHE A 165 -9.47 22.83 -5.50
CA PHE A 165 -8.04 22.54 -5.59
C PHE A 165 -7.42 23.16 -6.84
N GLU A 166 -6.85 24.34 -6.71
CA GLU A 166 -6.19 25.09 -7.79
C GLU A 166 -5.08 24.31 -8.52
N TRP A 167 -4.40 23.41 -7.82
CA TRP A 167 -3.35 22.59 -8.42
C TRP A 167 -3.85 21.68 -9.56
N GLN A 168 -5.11 21.20 -9.48
CA GLN A 168 -5.71 20.38 -10.54
C GLN A 168 -5.95 21.20 -11.80
N ASP A 169 -6.43 22.42 -11.65
CA ASP A 169 -6.62 23.34 -12.77
C ASP A 169 -5.28 23.77 -13.38
N ASN A 170 -4.26 23.97 -12.56
CA ASN A 170 -2.91 24.31 -13.00
C ASN A 170 -2.25 23.15 -13.74
N ALA A 171 -2.39 21.90 -13.25
CA ALA A 171 -1.89 20.71 -13.94
C ALA A 171 -2.47 20.57 -15.35
N VAL A 172 -3.77 20.82 -15.54
CA VAL A 172 -4.41 20.79 -16.87
C VAL A 172 -3.84 21.88 -17.78
N LYS A 173 -3.59 23.08 -17.27
CA LYS A 173 -2.96 24.18 -18.05
C LYS A 173 -1.54 23.84 -18.49
N GLU A 174 -0.72 23.29 -17.58
CA GLU A 174 0.66 22.90 -17.85
C GLU A 174 0.74 21.78 -18.91
N ILE A 175 -0.11 20.76 -18.82
CA ILE A 175 -0.19 19.68 -19.81
C ILE A 175 -0.55 20.25 -21.19
N LYS A 176 -1.48 21.20 -21.26
CA LYS A 176 -1.88 21.83 -22.50
C LYS A 176 -0.73 22.64 -23.13
N GLN A 177 0.00 23.40 -22.33
CA GLN A 177 1.18 24.16 -22.80
C GLN A 177 2.31 23.24 -23.25
N PHE A 178 2.52 22.12 -22.55
CA PHE A 178 3.54 21.14 -22.91
C PHE A 178 3.24 20.51 -24.28
N ARG A 179 1.99 20.14 -24.55
CA ARG A 179 1.58 19.59 -25.85
C ARG A 179 1.71 20.58 -26.99
N GLN A 180 1.35 21.85 -26.78
CA GLN A 180 1.49 22.90 -27.79
C GLN A 180 2.95 23.23 -28.16
N LYS A 181 3.91 22.82 -27.34
CA LYS A 181 5.35 22.98 -27.62
C LYS A 181 5.96 21.80 -28.37
N GLN A 182 5.22 20.69 -28.51
CA GLN A 182 5.68 19.50 -29.23
C GLN A 182 5.13 19.40 -30.66
N ASP A 183 4.12 20.21 -31.01
CA ASP A 183 3.61 20.42 -32.35
C ASP A 183 4.37 21.61 -33.02
#